data_427d5e90c2a790b7d1e134f7b1322855
#
_entry.id   427d5e90c2a790b7d1e134f7b1322855
#
_cell.length_a   1.000
_cell.length_b   1.000
_cell.length_c   1.000
_cell.angle_alpha   90.00
_cell.angle_beta   90.00
_cell.angle_gamma   90.00
#
_symmetry.space_group_name_H-M   'P 1'
#
loop_
_entity.id
_entity.type
_entity.pdbx_description
1 polymer ?
#
loop_
_entity_poly.entity_id
_entity_poly.type
_entity_poly.pdbx_seq_one_letter_code
_entity_poly.pdbx_strand_id
1 'polypeptide(L)'
;MMEYNKLIAEMSLSDEVEGFYVLKAAYPKTTATGKPFLSASLSDRSGSIEIKVWDYSGPISSADEGNVVKIYGTVSEFRGTPQITVCLLYTSPSPRDAHESR
;
A
#
# COMPACT_ATOMS: atom_id res chain seq x y z
N MET A 1 4.47 8.69 -17.64
CA MET A 1 5.55 8.97 -16.66
C MET A 1 5.03 8.73 -15.26
N MET A 2 5.83 8.07 -14.44
CA MET A 2 5.44 7.76 -13.08
C MET A 2 5.51 8.99 -12.19
N GLU A 3 4.49 9.16 -11.36
CA GLU A 3 4.47 10.23 -10.37
C GLU A 3 4.93 9.68 -9.04
N TYR A 4 5.96 10.28 -8.47
CA TYR A 4 6.43 9.85 -7.18
C TYR A 4 5.65 10.55 -6.08
N ASN A 5 5.11 9.77 -5.15
CA ASN A 5 4.39 10.27 -3.98
C ASN A 5 3.18 11.13 -4.35
N LYS A 6 2.48 10.74 -5.40
CA LYS A 6 1.30 11.47 -5.84
C LYS A 6 0.23 11.45 -4.76
N LEU A 7 -0.49 12.55 -4.61
CA LEU A 7 -1.58 12.60 -3.66
C LEU A 7 -2.68 11.63 -4.04
N ILE A 8 -3.24 10.97 -3.03
CA ILE A 8 -4.25 9.94 -3.29
C ILE A 8 -5.44 10.52 -4.03
N ALA A 9 -5.86 11.72 -3.66
CA ALA A 9 -7.02 12.33 -4.31
C ALA A 9 -6.78 12.67 -5.78
N GLU A 10 -5.52 12.67 -6.21
CA GLU A 10 -5.19 13.00 -7.60
C GLU A 10 -4.90 11.78 -8.44
N MET A 11 -4.99 10.60 -7.87
CA MET A 11 -4.72 9.38 -8.63
C MET A 11 -5.86 9.08 -9.59
N SER A 12 -5.50 8.63 -10.79
CA SER A 12 -6.46 8.25 -11.82
C SER A 12 -6.23 6.83 -12.23
N LEU A 13 -7.24 6.23 -12.86
CA LEU A 13 -7.12 4.87 -13.34
C LEU A 13 -5.93 4.74 -14.27
N SER A 14 -5.21 3.64 -14.12
CA SER A 14 -4.02 3.30 -14.92
C SER A 14 -2.79 4.13 -14.54
N ASP A 15 -2.88 5.02 -13.56
CA ASP A 15 -1.69 5.72 -13.09
C ASP A 15 -0.76 4.74 -12.43
N GLU A 16 0.53 4.90 -12.71
CA GLU A 16 1.56 4.21 -11.96
C GLU A 16 2.00 5.12 -10.83
N VAL A 17 2.02 4.58 -9.63
CA VAL A 17 2.34 5.38 -8.45
C VAL A 17 3.41 4.69 -7.64
N GLU A 18 4.26 5.49 -7.06
CA GLU A 18 5.29 5.04 -6.14
C GLU A 18 5.46 6.12 -5.09
N GLY A 19 5.52 5.71 -3.84
CA GLY A 19 5.74 6.72 -2.80
C GLY A 19 5.44 6.18 -1.43
N PHE A 20 5.48 7.07 -0.47
CA PHE A 20 5.26 6.75 0.95
C PHE A 20 3.88 7.21 1.35
N TYR A 21 3.15 6.31 2.01
CA TYR A 21 1.80 6.61 2.47
C TYR A 21 1.62 5.97 3.83
N VAL A 22 0.67 6.50 4.61
CA VAL A 22 0.37 5.93 5.92
C VAL A 22 -0.51 4.71 5.73
N LEU A 23 -0.15 3.61 6.38
CA LEU A 23 -0.95 2.40 6.36
C LEU A 23 -2.09 2.58 7.34
N LYS A 24 -3.30 2.77 6.81
CA LYS A 24 -4.45 3.02 7.65
C LYS A 24 -5.03 1.74 8.21
N ALA A 25 -5.00 0.67 7.41
CA ALA A 25 -5.50 -0.63 7.82
C ALA A 25 -4.83 -1.68 6.98
N ALA A 26 -4.69 -2.88 7.52
CA ALA A 26 -4.07 -3.98 6.79
C ALA A 26 -4.69 -5.28 7.26
N TYR A 27 -5.12 -6.10 6.31
CA TYR A 27 -5.79 -7.37 6.59
C TYR A 27 -5.20 -8.44 5.69
N PRO A 28 -4.30 -9.28 6.22
CA PRO A 28 -3.83 -10.43 5.45
C PRO A 28 -4.99 -11.39 5.23
N LYS A 29 -5.15 -11.85 4.00
CA LYS A 29 -6.26 -12.72 3.64
C LYS A 29 -5.77 -13.80 2.70
N THR A 30 -6.67 -14.71 2.37
CA THR A 30 -6.38 -15.82 1.48
C THR A 30 -7.48 -15.89 0.44
N THR A 31 -7.09 -16.09 -0.82
CA THR A 31 -8.09 -16.26 -1.89
C THR A 31 -8.76 -17.61 -1.79
N ALA A 32 -9.80 -17.81 -2.59
CA ALA A 32 -10.52 -19.07 -2.61
C ALA A 32 -9.62 -20.22 -3.05
N THR A 33 -8.58 -19.93 -3.81
CA THR A 33 -7.63 -20.97 -4.24
C THR A 33 -6.48 -21.18 -3.26
N GLY A 34 -6.51 -20.48 -2.12
CA GLY A 34 -5.51 -20.69 -1.09
C GLY A 34 -4.28 -19.81 -1.19
N LYS A 35 -4.28 -18.82 -2.07
CA LYS A 35 -3.13 -17.95 -2.21
C LYS A 35 -3.23 -16.76 -1.27
N PRO A 36 -2.15 -16.39 -0.60
CA PRO A 36 -2.20 -15.27 0.31
C PRO A 36 -2.22 -13.94 -0.43
N PHE A 37 -2.91 -12.97 0.13
CA PHE A 37 -2.83 -11.61 -0.38
C PHE A 37 -3.07 -10.65 0.78
N LEU A 38 -2.65 -9.41 0.60
CA LEU A 38 -2.85 -8.38 1.60
C LEU A 38 -3.86 -7.38 1.08
N SER A 39 -4.91 -7.17 1.86
CA SER A 39 -5.90 -6.13 1.60
C SER A 39 -5.63 -5.01 2.60
N ALA A 40 -5.46 -3.80 2.12
CA ALA A 40 -5.06 -2.71 3.00
C ALA A 40 -5.62 -1.39 2.51
N SER A 41 -5.54 -0.39 3.37
CA SER A 41 -5.91 0.98 3.02
C SER A 41 -4.73 1.89 3.30
N LEU A 42 -4.45 2.78 2.38
CA LEU A 42 -3.46 3.82 2.57
C LEU A 42 -4.14 5.16 2.70
N SER A 43 -3.51 6.07 3.38
CA SER A 43 -4.04 7.42 3.50
C SER A 43 -2.92 8.44 3.41
N ASP A 44 -3.30 9.65 3.02
CA ASP A 44 -2.42 10.80 3.09
C ASP A 44 -3.31 12.01 3.40
N ARG A 45 -2.74 13.21 3.29
CA ARG A 45 -3.50 14.40 3.65
C ARG A 45 -4.67 14.69 2.70
N SER A 46 -4.69 14.01 1.55
CA SER A 46 -5.73 14.28 0.55
C SER A 46 -6.86 13.25 0.58
N GLY A 47 -6.65 12.09 1.21
CA GLY A 47 -7.69 11.08 1.23
C GLY A 47 -7.13 9.71 1.52
N SER A 48 -7.89 8.70 1.14
CA SER A 48 -7.46 7.32 1.35
C SER A 48 -7.85 6.48 0.15
N ILE A 49 -7.17 5.34 0.00
CA ILE A 49 -7.43 4.44 -1.12
C ILE A 49 -7.11 3.02 -0.66
N GLU A 50 -7.85 2.07 -1.20
CA GLU A 50 -7.57 0.67 -0.92
C GLU A 50 -6.47 0.15 -1.82
N ILE A 51 -5.72 -0.82 -1.29
CA ILE A 51 -4.69 -1.48 -2.07
C ILE A 51 -4.85 -2.98 -1.92
N LYS A 52 -4.35 -3.70 -2.91
CA LYS A 52 -4.26 -5.15 -2.89
C LYS A 52 -2.86 -5.55 -3.28
N VAL A 53 -2.28 -6.44 -2.50
CA VAL A 53 -0.95 -6.98 -2.79
C VAL A 53 -1.12 -8.48 -2.97
N TRP A 54 -1.08 -8.94 -4.22
CA TRP A 54 -1.32 -10.34 -4.55
C TRP A 54 -0.08 -11.17 -4.25
N ASP A 55 -0.30 -12.43 -3.86
CA ASP A 55 0.79 -13.36 -3.53
C ASP A 55 1.71 -12.80 -2.46
N TYR A 56 1.11 -12.11 -1.49
CA TYR A 56 1.89 -11.44 -0.44
C TYR A 56 1.94 -12.32 0.80
N SER A 57 3.15 -12.69 1.20
CA SER A 57 3.35 -13.43 2.44
C SER A 57 4.35 -12.73 3.36
N GLY A 58 4.51 -11.42 3.18
CA GLY A 58 5.43 -10.65 3.98
C GLY A 58 4.89 -10.35 5.38
N PRO A 59 5.62 -9.55 6.14
CA PRO A 59 5.34 -9.35 7.55
C PRO A 59 4.27 -8.31 7.88
N ILE A 60 3.78 -7.56 6.91
CA ILE A 60 2.84 -6.49 7.19
C ILE A 60 1.49 -7.07 7.56
N SER A 61 0.93 -6.55 8.62
CA SER A 61 -0.37 -6.99 9.13
C SER A 61 -1.03 -5.81 9.82
N SER A 62 -2.15 -6.08 10.48
CA SER A 62 -2.86 -5.03 11.19
C SER A 62 -2.00 -4.40 12.29
N ALA A 63 -0.96 -5.08 12.74
CA ALA A 63 -0.05 -4.50 13.73
C ALA A 63 0.76 -3.34 13.17
N ASP A 64 0.83 -3.21 11.85
CA ASP A 64 1.56 -2.12 11.22
C ASP A 64 0.70 -0.91 10.92
N GLU A 65 -0.56 -0.92 11.32
CA GLU A 65 -1.42 0.23 11.10
C GLU A 65 -0.83 1.45 11.76
N GLY A 66 -0.88 2.57 11.03
CA GLY A 66 -0.29 3.81 11.50
C GLY A 66 1.13 4.03 11.04
N ASN A 67 1.77 3.01 10.52
CA ASN A 67 3.14 3.13 10.03
C ASN A 67 3.15 3.62 8.59
N VAL A 68 4.29 4.16 8.18
CA VAL A 68 4.46 4.59 6.81
C VAL A 68 5.02 3.42 6.00
N VAL A 69 4.44 3.21 4.83
CA VAL A 69 4.91 2.16 3.92
C VAL A 69 5.22 2.79 2.58
N LYS A 70 6.15 2.17 1.86
CA LYS A 70 6.45 2.57 0.49
C LYS A 70 5.82 1.55 -0.44
N ILE A 71 5.11 2.04 -1.44
CA ILE A 71 4.46 1.17 -2.41
C ILE A 71 4.87 1.54 -3.82
N TYR A 72 4.72 0.57 -4.70
CA TYR A 72 4.80 0.77 -6.13
C TYR A 72 3.70 -0.07 -6.76
N GLY A 73 2.85 0.55 -7.55
CA GLY A 73 1.77 -0.18 -8.17
C GLY A 73 1.02 0.66 -9.17
N THR A 74 -0.09 0.13 -9.63
CA THR A 74 -0.92 0.76 -10.64
C THR A 74 -2.33 0.95 -10.11
N VAL A 75 -2.90 2.12 -10.35
CA VAL A 75 -4.27 2.40 -9.94
C VAL A 75 -5.21 1.65 -10.87
N SER A 76 -6.13 0.92 -10.27
CA SER A 76 -7.14 0.19 -11.01
C SER A 76 -8.50 0.42 -10.35
N GLU A 77 -9.52 -0.21 -10.91
CA GLU A 77 -10.86 -0.04 -10.40
C GLU A 77 -11.46 -1.40 -10.09
N PHE A 78 -12.12 -1.50 -8.95
CA PHE A 78 -12.85 -2.70 -8.58
C PHE A 78 -14.24 -2.28 -8.17
N ARG A 79 -15.23 -2.69 -8.95
CA ARG A 79 -16.66 -2.39 -8.69
C ARG A 79 -16.89 -0.89 -8.56
N GLY A 80 -16.24 -0.12 -9.44
CA GLY A 80 -16.41 1.32 -9.45
C GLY A 80 -15.62 2.07 -8.41
N THR A 81 -14.81 1.38 -7.62
CA THR A 81 -14.01 1.99 -6.58
C THR A 81 -12.54 1.92 -6.96
N PRO A 82 -11.82 3.03 -6.94
CA PRO A 82 -10.40 2.98 -7.27
C PRO A 82 -9.61 2.24 -6.19
N GLN A 83 -8.62 1.50 -6.63
CA GLN A 83 -7.70 0.81 -5.73
C GLN A 83 -6.36 0.69 -6.42
N ILE A 84 -5.32 0.44 -5.65
CA ILE A 84 -3.99 0.25 -6.21
C ILE A 84 -3.66 -1.23 -6.17
N THR A 85 -3.29 -1.77 -7.33
CA THR A 85 -2.72 -3.11 -7.40
C THR A 85 -1.23 -2.95 -7.17
N VAL A 86 -0.77 -3.35 -6.00
CA VAL A 86 0.58 -3.07 -5.56
C VAL A 86 1.51 -4.18 -6.03
N CYS A 87 2.59 -3.79 -6.69
CA CYS A 87 3.61 -4.72 -7.13
C CYS A 87 4.71 -4.88 -6.09
N LEU A 88 5.06 -3.80 -5.41
CA LEU A 88 6.09 -3.83 -4.38
C LEU A 88 5.58 -3.09 -3.16
N LEU A 89 5.86 -3.66 -1.99
CA LEU A 89 5.41 -3.08 -0.73
C LEU A 89 6.52 -3.24 0.30
N TYR A 90 6.95 -2.11 0.86
CA TYR A 90 7.99 -2.09 1.87
C TYR A 90 7.54 -1.26 3.05
N THR A 91 7.92 -1.69 4.26
CA THR A 91 7.79 -0.80 5.40
C THR A 91 8.92 0.21 5.35
N SER A 92 8.57 1.46 5.64
CA SER A 92 9.59 2.49 5.73
C SER A 92 10.37 2.30 7.03
N PRO A 93 11.70 2.36 7.00
CA PRO A 93 12.43 2.32 8.26
C PRO A 93 12.09 3.54 9.08
N SER A 94 11.78 3.32 10.34
CA SER A 94 11.53 4.45 11.22
C SER A 94 12.86 5.11 11.56
N PRO A 95 12.83 6.38 11.93
CA PRO A 95 14.08 7.02 12.34
C PRO A 95 14.73 6.30 13.50
N ARG A 96 13.91 5.74 14.39
CA ARG A 96 14.46 5.01 15.51
C ARG A 96 15.16 3.74 15.06
N ASP A 97 14.57 3.02 14.12
CA ASP A 97 15.23 1.82 13.61
C ASP A 97 16.52 2.16 12.93
N ALA A 98 16.53 3.20 12.13
CA ALA A 98 17.77 3.60 11.46
C ALA A 98 18.82 3.97 12.49
N HIS A 99 18.42 4.61 13.54
CA HIS A 99 19.33 4.99 14.60
C HIS A 99 19.93 3.77 15.26
N GLU A 100 19.12 2.78 15.49
CA GLU A 100 19.60 1.60 16.18
C GLU A 100 20.50 0.74 15.36
N SER A 101 20.43 0.90 14.06
CA SER A 101 21.22 0.03 13.21
C SER A 101 22.69 0.32 13.28
N ARG A 102 23.10 1.40 13.92
CA ARG A 102 24.50 1.67 14.03
C ARG A 102 25.21 0.71 14.95
#